data_8659bcf6d966ebfb171276f74894fb76
#
_entry.id   8659bcf6d966ebfb171276f74894fb76
#
_cell.length_a   1.000
_cell.length_b   1.000
_cell.length_c   1.000
_cell.angle_alpha   90.00
_cell.angle_beta   90.00
_cell.angle_gamma   90.00
#
_symmetry.space_group_name_H-M   'P 1'
#
loop_
_entity.id
_entity.type
_entity.pdbx_description
1 polymer ?
#
loop_
_entity_poly.entity_id
_entity_poly.type
_entity_poly.pdbx_seq_one_letter_code
_entity_poly.pdbx_strand_id
1 'polypeptide(L)'
;MILRIEDTDSQRFVPGAEEYILESLKWCGIEIDEGVGVGGPHAPYRQSERRDIYLKYAKQLVESGWAYYAFDTAEELDALRKEYEARGETFAYNYSIREKLPTSLSLSKEEVAARIARGDQWVIRFKMPENEIVEMDDLIRGHVEVNTSTLDDKVLYKSADALPTYHLANIVDDHLMEVSHVIRGEEWLPSLPLHYLLYRAFGWQERQPRFAHLAPAPQTHGRRQTLEARRRQDGIPGIPALLDLPD
;
A
#
# COMPACT_ATOMS: atom_id res chain seq x y z
N MET A 1 0.29 22.00 -5.20
CA MET A 1 -0.17 20.77 -4.48
C MET A 1 -0.74 19.79 -5.50
N ILE A 2 -0.37 18.51 -5.43
CA ILE A 2 -0.96 17.43 -6.25
C ILE A 2 -2.06 16.73 -5.44
N LEU A 3 -3.22 16.49 -6.04
CA LEU A 3 -4.27 15.65 -5.50
C LEU A 3 -4.35 14.33 -6.28
N ARG A 4 -3.97 13.23 -5.63
CA ARG A 4 -4.10 11.86 -6.12
C ARG A 4 -5.19 11.12 -5.35
N ILE A 5 -6.04 10.40 -6.06
CA ILE A 5 -7.09 9.56 -5.47
C ILE A 5 -6.61 8.11 -5.45
N GLU A 6 -6.58 7.52 -4.27
CA GLU A 6 -6.15 6.15 -4.02
C GLU A 6 -7.38 5.21 -3.97
N ASP A 7 -7.91 4.88 -5.14
CA ASP A 7 -9.16 4.13 -5.36
C ASP A 7 -8.92 2.68 -5.84
N THR A 8 -7.81 2.07 -5.43
CA THR A 8 -7.47 0.69 -5.82
C THR A 8 -8.22 -0.37 -5.01
N ASP A 9 -8.89 -0.01 -3.92
CA ASP A 9 -9.69 -0.91 -3.09
C ASP A 9 -11.19 -0.72 -3.39
N SER A 10 -11.73 -1.57 -4.27
CA SER A 10 -13.14 -1.51 -4.68
C SER A 10 -14.11 -1.85 -3.53
N GLN A 11 -13.67 -2.56 -2.48
CA GLN A 11 -14.51 -2.91 -1.33
C GLN A 11 -14.75 -1.72 -0.40
N ARG A 12 -13.87 -0.71 -0.45
CA ARG A 12 -13.95 0.51 0.35
C ARG A 12 -14.49 1.70 -0.44
N PHE A 13 -15.09 1.46 -1.60
CA PHE A 13 -15.67 2.53 -2.40
C PHE A 13 -16.85 3.20 -1.68
N VAL A 14 -16.76 4.51 -1.50
CA VAL A 14 -17.83 5.33 -0.91
C VAL A 14 -18.32 6.33 -1.97
N PRO A 15 -19.57 6.23 -2.43
CA PRO A 15 -20.14 7.19 -3.37
C PRO A 15 -20.06 8.62 -2.83
N GLY A 16 -19.61 9.58 -3.66
CA GLY A 16 -19.51 10.99 -3.26
C GLY A 16 -18.24 11.34 -2.46
N ALA A 17 -17.38 10.38 -2.16
CA ALA A 17 -16.16 10.66 -1.38
C ALA A 17 -15.20 11.62 -2.08
N GLU A 18 -15.07 11.53 -3.40
CA GLU A 18 -14.20 12.41 -4.17
C GLU A 18 -14.68 13.86 -4.14
N GLU A 19 -15.98 14.09 -4.39
CA GLU A 19 -16.60 15.43 -4.30
C GLU A 19 -16.43 16.02 -2.90
N TYR A 20 -16.62 15.19 -1.87
CA TYR A 20 -16.42 15.61 -0.50
C TYR A 20 -14.98 16.00 -0.18
N ILE A 21 -13.99 15.29 -0.72
CA ILE A 21 -12.57 15.65 -0.59
C ILE A 21 -12.31 17.03 -1.22
N LEU A 22 -12.81 17.24 -2.44
CA LEU A 22 -12.64 18.51 -3.16
C LEU A 22 -13.29 19.69 -2.41
N GLU A 23 -14.52 19.51 -1.91
CA GLU A 23 -15.20 20.51 -1.10
C GLU A 23 -14.46 20.80 0.21
N SER A 24 -13.93 19.78 0.88
CA SER A 24 -13.18 19.94 2.12
C SER A 24 -11.89 20.71 1.91
N LEU A 25 -11.15 20.42 0.84
CA LEU A 25 -9.93 21.15 0.48
C LEU A 25 -10.24 22.62 0.18
N LYS A 26 -11.30 22.89 -0.61
CA LYS A 26 -11.76 24.25 -0.89
C LYS A 26 -12.18 25.00 0.38
N TRP A 27 -12.89 24.33 1.29
CA TRP A 27 -13.27 24.91 2.58
C TRP A 27 -12.06 25.26 3.44
N CYS A 28 -10.99 24.45 3.39
CA CYS A 28 -9.72 24.72 4.07
C CYS A 28 -8.88 25.83 3.39
N GLY A 29 -9.33 26.39 2.24
CA GLY A 29 -8.56 27.35 1.46
C GLY A 29 -7.34 26.72 0.77
N ILE A 30 -7.36 25.41 0.53
CA ILE A 30 -6.28 24.69 -0.12
C ILE A 30 -6.56 24.61 -1.63
N GLU A 31 -5.71 25.22 -2.43
CA GLU A 31 -5.77 25.17 -3.88
C GLU A 31 -4.99 23.96 -4.42
N ILE A 32 -5.57 23.31 -5.43
CA ILE A 32 -4.96 22.17 -6.11
C ILE A 32 -4.32 22.70 -7.39
N ASP A 33 -2.99 22.56 -7.52
CA ASP A 33 -2.26 22.97 -8.72
C ASP A 33 -2.31 21.87 -9.79
N GLU A 34 -2.43 20.61 -9.37
CA GLU A 34 -2.39 19.43 -10.22
C GLU A 34 -3.22 18.30 -9.59
N GLY A 35 -4.00 17.60 -10.40
CA GLY A 35 -4.79 16.48 -9.84
C GLY A 35 -6.10 16.22 -10.56
N VAL A 36 -6.97 15.46 -9.90
CA VAL A 36 -8.32 15.18 -10.38
C VAL A 36 -9.10 16.48 -10.55
N GLY A 37 -9.72 16.67 -11.74
CA GLY A 37 -10.50 17.86 -12.07
C GLY A 37 -9.68 19.06 -12.56
N VAL A 38 -8.38 19.10 -12.30
CA VAL A 38 -7.46 20.17 -12.71
C VAL A 38 -6.58 19.74 -13.89
N GLY A 39 -6.13 18.48 -13.90
CA GLY A 39 -5.14 17.97 -14.86
C GLY A 39 -3.72 18.22 -14.40
N GLY A 40 -2.76 18.06 -15.30
CA GLY A 40 -1.33 18.30 -15.07
C GLY A 40 -0.42 17.26 -15.73
N PRO A 41 0.92 17.40 -15.57
CA PRO A 41 1.90 16.58 -16.29
C PRO A 41 1.97 15.11 -15.84
N HIS A 42 1.49 14.77 -14.63
CA HIS A 42 1.58 13.41 -14.09
C HIS A 42 0.27 12.60 -14.21
N ALA A 43 -0.69 13.10 -15.01
CA ALA A 43 -1.97 12.41 -15.24
C ALA A 43 -1.78 10.96 -15.71
N PRO A 44 -2.77 10.07 -15.46
CA PRO A 44 -3.99 10.27 -14.66
C PRO A 44 -3.74 10.28 -13.14
N TYR A 45 -4.70 10.87 -12.37
CA TYR A 45 -4.55 11.05 -10.92
C TYR A 45 -5.43 10.15 -10.07
N ARG A 46 -6.26 9.30 -10.70
CA ARG A 46 -6.89 8.16 -10.01
C ARG A 46 -6.04 6.93 -10.20
N GLN A 47 -5.72 6.24 -9.13
CA GLN A 47 -4.88 5.03 -9.21
C GLN A 47 -5.52 3.93 -10.05
N SER A 48 -6.85 3.80 -10.03
CA SER A 48 -7.58 2.86 -10.89
C SER A 48 -7.38 3.10 -12.39
N GLU A 49 -7.01 4.30 -12.80
CA GLU A 49 -6.74 4.69 -14.20
C GLU A 49 -5.28 4.45 -14.61
N ARG A 50 -4.40 4.05 -13.68
CA ARG A 50 -2.94 3.88 -13.86
C ARG A 50 -2.50 2.41 -13.95
N ARG A 51 -3.41 1.50 -14.22
CA ARG A 51 -3.20 0.03 -14.19
C ARG A 51 -1.97 -0.43 -14.96
N ASP A 52 -1.80 0.06 -16.18
CA ASP A 52 -0.69 -0.34 -17.06
C ASP A 52 0.67 0.11 -16.53
N ILE A 53 0.70 1.28 -15.87
CA ILE A 53 1.90 1.79 -15.21
C ILE A 53 2.31 0.81 -14.10
N TYR A 54 1.40 0.44 -13.21
CA TYR A 54 1.70 -0.46 -12.10
C TYR A 54 2.09 -1.85 -12.56
N LEU A 55 1.41 -2.39 -13.58
CA LEU A 55 1.74 -3.71 -14.11
C LEU A 55 3.15 -3.73 -14.71
N LYS A 56 3.56 -2.66 -15.40
CA LYS A 56 4.92 -2.50 -15.92
C LYS A 56 5.96 -2.60 -14.81
N TYR A 57 5.78 -1.84 -13.72
CA TYR A 57 6.71 -1.82 -12.60
C TYR A 57 6.68 -3.12 -11.79
N ALA A 58 5.51 -3.74 -11.61
CA ALA A 58 5.40 -5.06 -11.00
C ALA A 58 6.22 -6.12 -11.77
N LYS A 59 6.11 -6.14 -13.09
CA LYS A 59 6.89 -7.04 -13.96
C LYS A 59 8.40 -6.75 -13.89
N GLN A 60 8.79 -5.48 -13.85
CA GLN A 60 10.20 -5.08 -13.70
C GLN A 60 10.81 -5.67 -12.41
N LEU A 61 10.06 -5.68 -11.30
CA LEU A 61 10.51 -6.31 -10.06
C LEU A 61 10.67 -7.83 -10.20
N VAL A 62 9.79 -8.49 -10.97
CA VAL A 62 9.94 -9.93 -11.25
C VAL A 62 11.18 -10.19 -12.11
N GLU A 63 11.37 -9.42 -13.17
CA GLU A 63 12.52 -9.54 -14.07
C GLU A 63 13.86 -9.30 -13.36
N SER A 64 13.89 -8.36 -12.42
CA SER A 64 15.07 -8.05 -11.61
C SER A 64 15.29 -9.02 -10.43
N GLY A 65 14.36 -9.95 -10.20
CA GLY A 65 14.46 -10.94 -9.12
C GLY A 65 14.05 -10.44 -7.73
N TRP A 66 13.51 -9.22 -7.62
CA TRP A 66 12.97 -8.64 -6.38
C TRP A 66 11.52 -9.02 -6.09
N ALA A 67 10.84 -9.65 -7.05
CA ALA A 67 9.49 -10.15 -6.88
C ALA A 67 9.31 -11.48 -7.62
N TYR A 68 8.19 -12.15 -7.36
CA TYR A 68 7.87 -13.43 -7.98
C TYR A 68 6.35 -13.60 -8.11
N TYR A 69 5.93 -14.46 -9.05
CA TYR A 69 4.54 -14.88 -9.18
C TYR A 69 4.19 -15.93 -8.13
N ALA A 70 3.02 -15.80 -7.52
CA ALA A 70 2.45 -16.79 -6.62
C ALA A 70 1.01 -17.11 -7.09
N PHE A 71 0.66 -18.40 -7.05
CA PHE A 71 -0.59 -18.95 -7.56
C PHE A 71 -1.47 -19.55 -6.46
N ASP A 72 -1.14 -19.28 -5.20
CA ASP A 72 -1.92 -19.74 -4.06
C ASP A 72 -3.31 -19.11 -4.04
N THR A 73 -4.33 -19.90 -3.74
CA THR A 73 -5.68 -19.39 -3.51
C THR A 73 -5.86 -18.91 -2.08
N ALA A 74 -6.92 -18.12 -1.84
CA ALA A 74 -7.26 -17.68 -0.48
C ALA A 74 -7.57 -18.87 0.44
N GLU A 75 -8.25 -19.90 -0.09
CA GLU A 75 -8.62 -21.12 0.62
C GLU A 75 -7.38 -21.93 1.04
N GLU A 76 -6.40 -22.07 0.14
CA GLU A 76 -5.14 -22.76 0.42
C GLU A 76 -4.36 -22.04 1.52
N LEU A 77 -4.28 -20.69 1.45
CA LEU A 77 -3.62 -19.88 2.47
C LEU A 77 -4.34 -19.95 3.82
N ASP A 78 -5.67 -19.98 3.83
CA ASP A 78 -6.45 -20.12 5.07
C ASP A 78 -6.28 -21.52 5.71
N ALA A 79 -6.19 -22.55 4.88
CA ALA A 79 -5.87 -23.91 5.37
C ALA A 79 -4.49 -23.95 6.02
N LEU A 80 -3.48 -23.34 5.39
CA LEU A 80 -2.14 -23.22 5.95
C LEU A 80 -2.12 -22.44 7.27
N ARG A 81 -2.82 -21.31 7.35
CA ARG A 81 -2.92 -20.55 8.61
C ARG A 81 -3.47 -21.38 9.75
N LYS A 82 -4.56 -22.10 9.50
CA LYS A 82 -5.17 -23.00 10.51
C LYS A 82 -4.24 -24.12 10.93
N GLU A 83 -3.45 -24.66 10.00
CA GLU A 83 -2.45 -25.69 10.30
C GLU A 83 -1.34 -25.16 11.23
N TYR A 84 -0.84 -23.94 10.95
CA TYR A 84 0.16 -23.28 11.80
C TYR A 84 -0.42 -22.95 13.19
N GLU A 85 -1.62 -22.40 13.26
CA GLU A 85 -2.33 -22.12 14.51
C GLU A 85 -2.52 -23.38 15.37
N ALA A 86 -2.88 -24.53 14.75
CA ALA A 86 -3.04 -25.80 15.43
C ALA A 86 -1.73 -26.31 16.07
N ARG A 87 -0.57 -25.87 15.55
CA ARG A 87 0.76 -26.17 16.11
C ARG A 87 1.24 -25.09 17.10
N GLY A 88 0.44 -24.03 17.34
CA GLY A 88 0.84 -22.91 18.17
C GLY A 88 1.87 -21.99 17.50
N GLU A 89 1.97 -22.02 16.17
CA GLU A 89 2.88 -21.26 15.36
C GLU A 89 2.14 -20.13 14.63
N THR A 90 2.82 -19.00 14.38
CA THR A 90 2.28 -17.92 13.55
C THR A 90 2.65 -18.15 12.08
N PHE A 91 1.65 -18.18 11.21
CA PHE A 91 1.89 -18.26 9.77
C PHE A 91 2.46 -16.95 9.24
N ALA A 92 3.58 -17.02 8.55
CA ALA A 92 4.19 -15.89 7.83
C ALA A 92 4.53 -16.33 6.40
N TYR A 93 4.03 -15.61 5.40
CA TYR A 93 4.38 -15.86 4.01
C TYR A 93 5.73 -15.21 3.70
N ASN A 94 6.82 -15.95 3.92
CA ASN A 94 8.19 -15.45 3.82
C ASN A 94 9.16 -16.47 3.18
N TYR A 95 10.45 -16.22 3.30
CA TYR A 95 11.51 -17.07 2.76
C TYR A 95 11.43 -18.54 3.17
N SER A 96 10.86 -18.87 4.32
CA SER A 96 10.78 -20.26 4.82
C SER A 96 9.77 -21.13 4.09
N ILE A 97 8.78 -20.51 3.44
CA ILE A 97 7.68 -21.23 2.79
C ILE A 97 7.51 -20.92 1.30
N ARG A 98 7.95 -19.76 0.79
CA ARG A 98 7.71 -19.31 -0.58
C ARG A 98 8.16 -20.31 -1.66
N GLU A 99 9.19 -21.13 -1.39
CA GLU A 99 9.69 -22.15 -2.31
C GLU A 99 8.96 -23.50 -2.17
N LYS A 100 8.11 -23.65 -1.14
CA LYS A 100 7.27 -24.84 -0.91
C LYS A 100 5.87 -24.68 -1.50
N LEU A 101 5.52 -23.45 -1.86
CA LEU A 101 4.21 -23.08 -2.41
C LEU A 101 4.30 -22.96 -3.96
N PRO A 102 3.14 -22.97 -4.65
CA PRO A 102 3.10 -22.86 -6.12
C PRO A 102 3.50 -21.45 -6.59
N THR A 103 4.78 -21.16 -6.61
CA THR A 103 5.36 -19.87 -6.98
C THR A 103 6.29 -20.00 -8.19
N SER A 104 6.63 -18.88 -8.83
CA SER A 104 7.64 -18.89 -9.89
C SER A 104 9.08 -19.16 -9.39
N LEU A 105 9.26 -19.35 -8.07
CA LEU A 105 10.53 -19.80 -7.49
C LEU A 105 10.60 -21.31 -7.38
N SER A 106 9.44 -22.01 -7.29
CA SER A 106 9.32 -23.47 -7.17
C SER A 106 8.90 -24.15 -8.46
N LEU A 107 8.20 -23.45 -9.36
CA LEU A 107 7.70 -23.95 -10.63
C LEU A 107 8.69 -23.68 -11.77
N SER A 108 8.64 -24.50 -12.84
CA SER A 108 9.41 -24.21 -14.04
C SER A 108 8.86 -22.98 -14.78
N LYS A 109 9.70 -22.35 -15.61
CA LYS A 109 9.26 -21.18 -16.40
C LYS A 109 8.12 -21.53 -17.36
N GLU A 110 8.13 -22.74 -17.90
CA GLU A 110 7.12 -23.27 -18.80
C GLU A 110 5.79 -23.44 -18.08
N GLU A 111 5.80 -23.97 -16.86
CA GLU A 111 4.59 -24.12 -16.03
C GLU A 111 4.03 -22.77 -15.61
N VAL A 112 4.85 -21.81 -15.22
CA VAL A 112 4.42 -20.44 -14.91
C VAL A 112 3.75 -19.81 -16.13
N ALA A 113 4.36 -19.92 -17.31
CA ALA A 113 3.82 -19.38 -18.55
C ALA A 113 2.48 -20.07 -18.93
N ALA A 114 2.41 -21.40 -18.75
CA ALA A 114 1.20 -22.17 -19.01
C ALA A 114 0.04 -21.77 -18.10
N ARG A 115 0.30 -21.56 -16.80
CA ARG A 115 -0.71 -21.10 -15.83
C ARG A 115 -1.24 -19.72 -16.18
N ILE A 116 -0.35 -18.77 -16.50
CA ILE A 116 -0.73 -17.42 -16.91
C ILE A 116 -1.55 -17.47 -18.21
N ALA A 117 -1.12 -18.25 -19.22
CA ALA A 117 -1.82 -18.38 -20.50
C ALA A 117 -3.19 -19.04 -20.36
N ARG A 118 -3.36 -19.96 -19.42
CA ARG A 118 -4.63 -20.64 -19.10
C ARG A 118 -5.61 -19.73 -18.36
N GLY A 119 -5.13 -18.60 -17.81
CA GLY A 119 -5.95 -17.65 -17.06
C GLY A 119 -6.06 -17.95 -15.56
N ASP A 120 -5.15 -18.75 -15.02
CA ASP A 120 -5.08 -18.95 -13.56
C ASP A 120 -4.87 -17.61 -12.87
N GLN A 121 -5.49 -17.41 -11.72
CA GLN A 121 -5.25 -16.23 -10.92
C GLN A 121 -3.85 -16.27 -10.31
N TRP A 122 -3.20 -15.13 -10.29
CA TRP A 122 -1.87 -14.98 -9.70
C TRP A 122 -1.73 -13.62 -9.01
N VAL A 123 -0.80 -13.56 -8.11
CA VAL A 123 -0.34 -12.32 -7.51
C VAL A 123 1.17 -12.19 -7.71
N ILE A 124 1.67 -10.96 -7.71
CA ILE A 124 3.10 -10.69 -7.60
C ILE A 124 3.38 -10.32 -6.15
N ARG A 125 4.33 -11.06 -5.54
CA ARG A 125 4.81 -10.81 -4.18
C ARG A 125 6.20 -10.23 -4.20
N PHE A 126 6.48 -9.30 -3.30
CA PHE A 126 7.85 -8.83 -3.06
C PHE A 126 8.67 -9.97 -2.44
N LYS A 127 9.85 -10.22 -2.98
CA LYS A 127 10.78 -11.21 -2.46
C LYS A 127 11.61 -10.58 -1.35
N MET A 128 11.12 -10.65 -0.12
CA MET A 128 11.82 -10.10 1.03
C MET A 128 13.19 -10.75 1.20
N PRO A 129 14.29 -9.98 1.37
CA PRO A 129 15.59 -10.54 1.74
C PRO A 129 15.52 -11.40 3.01
N GLU A 130 16.40 -12.40 3.10
CA GLU A 130 16.35 -13.37 4.19
C GLU A 130 16.99 -12.83 5.44
N ASN A 131 17.07 -12.38 6.29
CA ASN A 131 17.85 -11.98 7.47
C ASN A 131 18.78 -10.80 7.20
N GLU A 132 18.23 -9.74 6.62
CA GLU A 132 18.94 -8.49 6.42
C GLU A 132 18.44 -7.43 7.42
N ILE A 133 19.32 -6.61 7.95
CA ILE A 133 18.96 -5.41 8.71
C ILE A 133 18.71 -4.28 7.71
N VAL A 134 17.50 -3.75 7.70
CA VAL A 134 17.14 -2.55 6.94
C VAL A 134 17.21 -1.35 7.88
N GLU A 135 18.16 -0.48 7.61
CA GLU A 135 18.34 0.79 8.32
C GLU A 135 17.55 1.89 7.61
N MET A 136 16.82 2.69 8.36
CA MET A 136 15.91 3.69 7.83
C MET A 136 15.94 4.94 8.70
N ASP A 137 15.85 6.10 8.07
CA ASP A 137 15.75 7.37 8.78
C ASP A 137 14.35 7.95 8.63
N ASP A 138 13.73 8.26 9.77
CA ASP A 138 12.46 8.95 9.87
C ASP A 138 12.65 10.31 10.54
N LEU A 139 12.03 11.35 9.98
CA LEU A 139 12.21 12.72 10.46
C LEU A 139 11.70 12.94 11.89
N ILE A 140 10.80 12.09 12.37
CA ILE A 140 10.17 12.21 13.70
C ILE A 140 10.63 11.09 14.62
N ARG A 141 10.74 9.85 14.11
CA ARG A 141 11.12 8.67 14.89
C ARG A 141 12.63 8.49 15.00
N GLY A 142 13.40 9.23 14.17
CA GLY A 142 14.84 9.08 14.09
C GLY A 142 15.26 7.82 13.35
N HIS A 143 16.37 7.22 13.76
CA HIS A 143 16.89 6.00 13.16
C HIS A 143 16.06 4.78 13.58
N VAL A 144 15.66 3.98 12.60
CA VAL A 144 14.83 2.77 12.75
C VAL A 144 15.51 1.60 12.05
N GLU A 145 15.68 0.50 12.76
CA GLU A 145 16.24 -0.74 12.21
C GLU A 145 15.21 -1.85 12.28
N VAL A 146 15.07 -2.62 11.19
CA VAL A 146 14.18 -3.78 11.15
C VAL A 146 14.88 -4.95 10.47
N ASN A 147 14.84 -6.13 11.10
CA ASN A 147 15.31 -7.35 10.47
C ASN A 147 14.23 -7.94 9.56
N THR A 148 14.56 -8.17 8.31
CA THR A 148 13.64 -8.69 7.28
C THR A 148 13.11 -10.09 7.57
N SER A 149 13.78 -10.87 8.42
CA SER A 149 13.30 -12.20 8.85
C SER A 149 11.94 -12.16 9.57
N THR A 150 11.56 -10.99 10.09
CA THR A 150 10.26 -10.77 10.75
C THR A 150 9.16 -10.31 9.80
N LEU A 151 9.48 -10.10 8.53
CA LEU A 151 8.60 -9.52 7.53
C LEU A 151 8.06 -10.56 6.56
N ASP A 152 6.84 -10.31 6.07
CA ASP A 152 6.18 -11.12 5.04
C ASP A 152 6.54 -10.65 3.63
N ASP A 153 6.50 -11.58 2.67
CA ASP A 153 6.51 -11.28 1.25
C ASP A 153 5.15 -10.69 0.83
N LYS A 154 5.03 -9.37 0.97
CA LYS A 154 3.75 -8.67 0.73
C LYS A 154 3.33 -8.76 -0.73
N VAL A 155 2.02 -8.91 -0.96
CA VAL A 155 1.44 -8.81 -2.30
C VAL A 155 1.60 -7.39 -2.82
N LEU A 156 2.12 -7.26 -4.04
CA LEU A 156 2.30 -5.98 -4.73
C LEU A 156 1.25 -5.76 -5.82
N TYR A 157 0.84 -6.83 -6.52
CA TYR A 157 -0.09 -6.76 -7.64
C TYR A 157 -0.98 -8.01 -7.67
N LYS A 158 -2.25 -7.84 -8.05
CA LYS A 158 -3.25 -8.91 -8.18
C LYS A 158 -3.77 -8.98 -9.60
N SER A 159 -3.72 -10.17 -10.21
CA SER A 159 -4.27 -10.39 -11.56
C SER A 159 -5.80 -10.30 -11.60
N ALA A 160 -6.48 -10.71 -10.52
CA ALA A 160 -7.94 -10.74 -10.46
C ALA A 160 -8.57 -9.37 -10.67
N ASP A 161 -8.01 -8.33 -10.04
CA ASP A 161 -8.51 -6.96 -10.13
C ASP A 161 -7.76 -6.14 -11.19
N ALA A 162 -6.65 -6.67 -11.70
CA ALA A 162 -5.66 -5.96 -12.51
C ALA A 162 -5.20 -4.66 -11.82
N LEU A 163 -5.03 -4.70 -10.50
CA LEU A 163 -4.68 -3.56 -9.66
C LEU A 163 -3.51 -3.88 -8.72
N PRO A 164 -2.68 -2.88 -8.41
CA PRO A 164 -1.66 -2.97 -7.39
C PRO A 164 -2.29 -2.97 -5.99
N THR A 165 -1.51 -3.42 -5.02
CA THR A 165 -1.79 -3.07 -3.62
C THR A 165 -1.23 -1.67 -3.32
N TYR A 166 -1.66 -1.10 -2.18
CA TYR A 166 -1.17 0.18 -1.68
C TYR A 166 0.36 0.31 -1.75
N HIS A 167 1.09 -0.73 -1.37
CA HIS A 167 2.56 -0.67 -1.30
C HIS A 167 3.22 -0.37 -2.64
N LEU A 168 2.78 -1.02 -3.72
CA LEU A 168 3.35 -0.77 -5.04
C LEU A 168 2.84 0.54 -5.63
N ALA A 169 1.52 0.78 -5.54
CA ALA A 169 0.90 1.98 -6.10
C ALA A 169 1.52 3.25 -5.53
N ASN A 170 1.64 3.31 -4.20
CA ASN A 170 2.17 4.47 -3.50
C ASN A 170 3.62 4.77 -3.93
N ILE A 171 4.50 3.77 -3.89
CA ILE A 171 5.92 3.96 -4.23
C ILE A 171 6.12 4.38 -5.70
N VAL A 172 5.38 3.76 -6.61
CA VAL A 172 5.45 4.11 -8.05
C VAL A 172 4.96 5.53 -8.28
N ASP A 173 3.84 5.90 -7.67
CA ASP A 173 3.26 7.23 -7.85
C ASP A 173 4.10 8.31 -7.16
N ASP A 174 4.57 8.09 -5.96
CA ASP A 174 5.43 9.03 -5.24
C ASP A 174 6.73 9.30 -6.03
N HIS A 175 7.31 8.26 -6.64
CA HIS A 175 8.47 8.42 -7.51
C HIS A 175 8.16 9.21 -8.79
N LEU A 176 7.08 8.82 -9.51
CA LEU A 176 6.72 9.43 -10.78
C LEU A 176 6.18 10.85 -10.63
N MET A 177 5.56 11.18 -9.50
CA MET A 177 5.04 12.51 -9.16
C MET A 177 6.05 13.34 -8.36
N GLU A 178 7.29 12.85 -8.20
CA GLU A 178 8.40 13.54 -7.56
C GLU A 178 8.10 14.00 -6.12
N VAL A 179 7.39 13.17 -5.36
CA VAL A 179 7.08 13.42 -3.95
C VAL A 179 8.36 13.46 -3.13
N SER A 180 8.61 14.55 -2.43
CA SER A 180 9.82 14.77 -1.65
C SER A 180 9.71 14.34 -0.18
N HIS A 181 8.49 14.35 0.36
CA HIS A 181 8.22 14.01 1.76
C HIS A 181 6.93 13.21 1.89
N VAL A 182 6.97 12.14 2.67
CA VAL A 182 5.81 11.33 3.04
C VAL A 182 5.53 11.53 4.52
N ILE A 183 4.42 12.20 4.84
CA ILE A 183 3.96 12.45 6.20
C ILE A 183 2.69 11.66 6.42
N ARG A 184 2.69 10.73 7.41
CA ARG A 184 1.55 9.84 7.68
C ARG A 184 1.52 9.39 9.14
N GLY A 185 0.45 8.72 9.56
CA GLY A 185 0.34 8.19 10.91
C GLY A 185 1.32 7.04 11.19
N GLU A 186 1.66 6.84 12.46
CA GLU A 186 2.63 5.81 12.88
C GLU A 186 2.16 4.38 12.62
N GLU A 187 0.88 4.16 12.41
CA GLU A 187 0.32 2.86 12.00
C GLU A 187 0.92 2.35 10.68
N TRP A 188 1.50 3.24 9.88
CA TRP A 188 2.21 2.91 8.64
C TRP A 188 3.71 2.64 8.82
N LEU A 189 4.26 2.88 10.00
CA LEU A 189 5.68 2.63 10.29
C LEU A 189 6.11 1.18 10.00
N PRO A 190 5.28 0.14 10.27
CA PRO A 190 5.62 -1.24 9.91
C PRO A 190 5.78 -1.49 8.41
N SER A 191 5.26 -0.60 7.55
CA SER A 191 5.42 -0.69 6.09
C SER A 191 6.71 -0.04 5.58
N LEU A 192 7.38 0.76 6.40
CA LEU A 192 8.55 1.53 6.00
C LEU A 192 9.71 0.65 5.48
N PRO A 193 10.04 -0.50 6.09
CA PRO A 193 11.10 -1.37 5.57
C PRO A 193 10.84 -1.85 4.14
N LEU A 194 9.59 -2.25 3.84
CA LEU A 194 9.20 -2.66 2.50
C LEU A 194 9.33 -1.49 1.51
N HIS A 195 8.95 -0.27 1.91
CA HIS A 195 9.07 0.91 1.04
C HIS A 195 10.53 1.23 0.72
N TYR A 196 11.42 1.21 1.71
CA TYR A 196 12.88 1.35 1.49
C TYR A 196 13.43 0.29 0.54
N LEU A 197 13.01 -0.96 0.73
CA LEU A 197 13.42 -2.06 -0.14
C LEU A 197 12.87 -1.92 -1.56
N LEU A 198 11.65 -1.40 -1.75
CA LEU A 198 11.09 -1.12 -3.07
C LEU A 198 11.86 -0.01 -3.79
N TYR A 199 12.20 1.10 -3.11
CA TYR A 199 13.07 2.13 -3.69
C TYR A 199 14.42 1.57 -4.11
N ARG A 200 15.02 0.70 -3.29
CA ARG A 200 16.26 -0.02 -3.62
C ARG A 200 16.09 -0.95 -4.79
N ALA A 201 15.04 -1.75 -4.83
CA ALA A 201 14.77 -2.72 -5.90
C ALA A 201 14.56 -2.06 -7.27
N PHE A 202 14.01 -0.85 -7.29
CA PHE A 202 13.88 -0.05 -8.51
C PHE A 202 15.13 0.77 -8.85
N GLY A 203 16.12 0.86 -7.96
CA GLY A 203 17.30 1.72 -8.15
C GLY A 203 16.97 3.22 -7.97
N TRP A 204 15.97 3.55 -7.16
CA TRP A 204 15.47 4.91 -6.97
C TRP A 204 15.90 5.58 -5.66
N GLN A 205 16.96 5.06 -4.99
CA GLN A 205 17.37 5.54 -3.67
C GLN A 205 17.69 7.04 -3.64
N GLU A 206 18.28 7.58 -4.72
CA GLU A 206 18.62 9.01 -4.81
C GLU A 206 17.39 9.93 -4.84
N ARG A 207 16.22 9.39 -5.23
CA ARG A 207 14.95 10.10 -5.29
C ARG A 207 13.94 9.58 -4.28
N GLN A 208 14.40 8.88 -3.26
CA GLN A 208 13.55 8.39 -2.18
C GLN A 208 13.05 9.57 -1.36
N PRO A 209 11.72 9.68 -1.09
CA PRO A 209 11.19 10.72 -0.23
C PRO A 209 11.68 10.56 1.20
N ARG A 210 11.71 11.66 1.93
CA ARG A 210 11.92 11.64 3.38
C ARG A 210 10.63 11.25 4.06
N PHE A 211 10.71 10.38 5.05
CA PHE A 211 9.53 9.87 5.77
C PHE A 211 9.39 10.57 7.14
N ALA A 212 8.14 10.79 7.54
CA ALA A 212 7.78 11.36 8.83
C ALA A 212 6.52 10.66 9.36
N HIS A 213 6.68 9.83 10.41
CA HIS A 213 5.58 9.10 11.02
C HIS A 213 5.11 9.80 12.30
N LEU A 214 3.89 10.37 12.22
CA LEU A 214 3.25 11.12 13.30
C LEU A 214 2.72 10.18 14.37
N ALA A 215 2.94 10.51 15.63
CA ALA A 215 2.24 9.85 16.73
C ALA A 215 0.72 10.11 16.64
N PRO A 216 -0.13 9.17 17.08
CA PRO A 216 -1.55 9.40 17.16
C PRO A 216 -1.84 10.61 18.04
N ALA A 217 -2.78 11.44 17.62
CA ALA A 217 -3.22 12.54 18.46
C ALA A 217 -3.74 12.00 19.79
N PRO A 218 -3.36 12.61 20.93
CA PRO A 218 -3.86 12.17 22.23
C PRO A 218 -5.38 12.11 22.22
N GLN A 219 -5.94 10.93 22.41
CA GLN A 219 -7.39 10.77 22.55
C GLN A 219 -7.77 11.34 23.93
N THR A 220 -8.21 12.59 23.98
CA THR A 220 -8.84 13.13 25.18
C THR A 220 -10.22 12.49 25.32
N HIS A 221 -10.32 11.49 26.18
CA HIS A 221 -11.60 10.92 26.58
C HIS A 221 -12.58 12.05 26.96
N GLY A 222 -13.66 12.20 26.24
CA GLY A 222 -14.68 13.24 26.45
C GLY A 222 -14.76 14.37 25.41
N ARG A 223 -13.77 14.58 24.54
CA ARG A 223 -13.81 15.65 23.54
C ARG A 223 -14.66 15.33 22.30
N ARG A 224 -14.92 14.05 21.99
CA ARG A 224 -15.73 13.66 20.82
C ARG A 224 -17.14 14.26 20.93
N GLN A 225 -17.80 14.10 22.07
CA GLN A 225 -19.14 14.69 22.32
C GLN A 225 -19.14 16.23 22.32
N THR A 226 -18.07 16.86 22.77
CA THR A 226 -17.97 18.34 22.83
C THR A 226 -17.74 18.97 21.45
N LEU A 227 -17.01 18.30 20.55
CA LEU A 227 -16.80 18.76 19.18
C LEU A 227 -18.07 18.60 18.33
N GLU A 228 -18.80 17.51 18.48
CA GLU A 228 -20.10 17.31 17.81
C GLU A 228 -21.16 18.29 18.33
N ALA A 229 -21.20 18.55 19.64
CA ALA A 229 -22.08 19.53 20.23
C ALA A 229 -21.79 20.96 19.75
N ARG A 230 -20.50 21.36 19.68
CA ARG A 230 -20.08 22.66 19.15
C ARG A 230 -20.41 22.80 17.66
N ARG A 231 -20.16 21.76 16.84
CA ARG A 231 -20.49 21.77 15.41
C ARG A 231 -21.98 21.99 15.15
N ARG A 232 -22.85 21.41 15.98
CA ARG A 232 -24.31 21.65 15.90
C ARG A 232 -24.69 23.07 16.28
N GLN A 233 -23.97 23.70 17.22
CA GLN A 233 -24.22 25.09 17.62
C GLN A 233 -23.72 26.10 16.57
N ASP A 234 -22.61 25.82 15.90
CA ASP A 234 -21.99 26.75 14.95
C ASP A 234 -22.59 26.65 13.52
N GLY A 235 -23.62 25.81 13.30
CA GLY A 235 -24.31 25.67 12.02
C GLY A 235 -23.41 25.12 10.89
N ILE A 236 -22.29 24.52 11.23
CA ILE A 236 -21.38 23.90 10.26
C ILE A 236 -22.08 22.64 9.75
N PRO A 237 -22.28 22.47 8.41
CA PRO A 237 -22.84 21.25 7.87
C PRO A 237 -22.10 20.05 8.42
N GLY A 238 -22.81 19.10 9.02
CA GLY A 238 -22.20 17.92 9.60
C GLY A 238 -21.38 17.20 8.53
N ILE A 239 -20.13 16.93 8.83
CA ILE A 239 -19.40 15.89 8.10
C ILE A 239 -20.24 14.64 8.28
N PRO A 240 -20.83 14.04 7.21
CA PRO A 240 -21.45 12.73 7.35
C PRO A 240 -20.39 11.83 7.99
N ALA A 241 -20.79 11.05 8.96
CA ALA A 241 -19.88 10.23 9.76
C ALA A 241 -19.14 9.22 8.89
N LEU A 242 -18.05 9.67 8.25
CA LEU A 242 -17.02 8.78 7.71
C LEU A 242 -16.29 8.03 8.86
N LEU A 243 -16.69 8.31 10.11
CA LEU A 243 -16.19 7.72 11.35
C LEU A 243 -17.08 6.60 11.90
N ASP A 244 -18.20 6.30 11.24
CA ASP A 244 -19.11 5.19 11.60
C ASP A 244 -18.95 4.01 10.62
N LEU A 245 -17.76 3.80 10.06
CA LEU A 245 -17.45 2.55 9.38
C LEU A 245 -17.26 1.47 10.45
N PRO A 246 -17.95 0.32 10.35
CA PRO A 246 -17.73 -0.81 11.25
C PRO A 246 -16.28 -1.31 11.11
N ASP A 247 -15.72 -1.77 12.25
CA ASP A 247 -14.40 -2.39 12.39
C ASP A 247 -14.19 -3.58 11.43
#